data_7f24dfd1e803d0556a898b41b8021616
#
_entry.id   7f24dfd1e803d0556a898b41b8021616
#
_cell.length_a   1.000
_cell.length_b   1.000
_cell.length_c   1.000
_cell.angle_alpha   90.00
_cell.angle_beta   90.00
_cell.angle_gamma   90.00
#
_symmetry.space_group_name_H-M   'P 1'
#
loop_
_entity.id
_entity.type
_entity.pdbx_description
1 polymer ?
#
loop_
_entity_poly.entity_id
_entity_poly.type
_entity_poly.pdbx_seq_one_letter_code
_entity_poly.pdbx_strand_id
1 'polypeptide(L)'
;TVSHAEGVWVTDDRGRRYLDALSAYSALNFGHRHPKLVAAAREQLDRVTLTSRAFSNDQLGPFARDLAALCGKDRVLPMNTGAEAVETAIKAARKWGYEVKGVRPDRATILVCDGNFHGRTTTIVSFSDDPLARAGYGPFTPGFERLAFGDAAALERALNANEDVVALLVEPVQGEAGVVVAPDGYLREARRLCTQHDVLLIADEIQSGLGRTGRTFACDHEGVVPDVYVLGKALGGGILALSAIAADDEVLGVFGPGSHGSTFGGNPLACAVGRAVLELLASGEPQANAARIGARLRAGLDAAAPAALTTIRSRGLWFGLDLAPGESSARAACERLLAQGVLAKDTHEHTIRLAPPLTITDAEADWLLDRLLGVLGAAQPLRLAQAGAASPPRPASFAA
;
A
#
# COMPACT_ATOMS: atom_id res chain seq x y z
N THR A 1 8.60 -10.98 -21.83
CA THR A 1 9.57 -10.15 -21.05
C THR A 1 9.24 -8.69 -21.26
N VAL A 2 8.99 -7.92 -20.17
CA VAL A 2 8.76 -6.48 -20.25
C VAL A 2 10.07 -5.77 -20.58
N SER A 3 10.05 -4.86 -21.57
CA SER A 3 11.22 -4.11 -22.03
C SER A 3 11.04 -2.60 -21.89
N HIS A 4 9.82 -2.09 -22.02
CA HIS A 4 9.47 -0.67 -21.93
C HIS A 4 8.19 -0.49 -21.12
N ALA A 5 8.05 0.68 -20.50
CA ALA A 5 6.82 1.05 -19.81
C ALA A 5 6.62 2.56 -19.80
N GLU A 6 5.36 3.01 -19.88
CA GLU A 6 4.98 4.43 -19.79
C GLU A 6 3.51 4.56 -19.35
N GLY A 7 3.25 5.45 -18.38
CA GLY A 7 1.90 5.62 -17.84
C GLY A 7 1.36 4.31 -17.27
N VAL A 8 0.24 3.84 -17.78
CA VAL A 8 -0.39 2.57 -17.36
C VAL A 8 0.04 1.38 -18.23
N TRP A 9 0.89 1.60 -19.24
CA TRP A 9 1.22 0.61 -20.25
C TRP A 9 2.63 0.06 -20.09
N VAL A 10 2.75 -1.26 -20.26
CA VAL A 10 4.03 -1.94 -20.43
C VAL A 10 4.10 -2.61 -21.80
N THR A 11 5.30 -2.71 -22.34
CA THR A 11 5.55 -3.33 -23.65
C THR A 11 6.57 -4.45 -23.47
N ASP A 12 6.30 -5.62 -24.06
CA ASP A 12 7.23 -6.74 -24.03
C ASP A 12 8.34 -6.61 -25.11
N ASP A 13 9.28 -7.54 -25.09
CA ASP A 13 10.39 -7.64 -26.03
C ASP A 13 9.96 -7.98 -27.48
N ARG A 14 8.68 -8.28 -27.69
CA ARG A 14 8.06 -8.52 -29.02
C ARG A 14 7.19 -7.35 -29.47
N GLY A 15 7.19 -6.24 -28.73
CA GLY A 15 6.39 -5.05 -29.03
C GLY A 15 4.91 -5.15 -28.66
N ARG A 16 4.45 -6.20 -27.96
CA ARG A 16 3.07 -6.31 -27.50
C ARG A 16 2.86 -5.43 -26.26
N ARG A 17 1.73 -4.74 -26.23
CA ARG A 17 1.39 -3.83 -25.15
C ARG A 17 0.38 -4.46 -24.19
N TYR A 18 0.54 -4.15 -22.91
CA TYR A 18 -0.33 -4.60 -21.83
C TYR A 18 -0.64 -3.44 -20.89
N LEU A 19 -1.90 -3.34 -20.43
CA LEU A 19 -2.26 -2.46 -19.34
C LEU A 19 -1.82 -3.12 -18.02
N ASP A 20 -1.00 -2.40 -17.26
CA ASP A 20 -0.57 -2.84 -15.92
C ASP A 20 -1.67 -2.56 -14.89
N ALA A 21 -2.50 -3.56 -14.63
CA ALA A 21 -3.53 -3.48 -13.60
C ALA A 21 -3.06 -3.96 -12.22
N LEU A 22 -1.74 -4.09 -12.00
CA LEU A 22 -1.15 -4.43 -10.69
C LEU A 22 -0.30 -3.30 -10.09
N SER A 23 0.36 -2.50 -10.95
CA SER A 23 1.22 -1.37 -10.53
C SER A 23 2.31 -1.79 -9.53
N ALA A 24 2.94 -2.95 -9.73
CA ALA A 24 3.91 -3.52 -8.79
C ALA A 24 3.40 -3.47 -7.33
N TYR A 25 2.18 -3.94 -7.11
CA TYR A 25 1.52 -3.94 -5.78
C TYR A 25 1.36 -2.53 -5.18
N SER A 26 0.91 -1.57 -5.98
CA SER A 26 0.76 -0.14 -5.63
C SER A 26 2.08 0.62 -5.44
N ALA A 27 3.22 0.10 -5.91
CA ALA A 27 4.45 0.88 -5.96
C ALA A 27 4.46 1.92 -7.10
N LEU A 28 3.66 1.68 -8.14
CA LEU A 28 3.54 2.53 -9.33
C LEU A 28 2.20 3.31 -9.35
N ASN A 29 1.80 3.87 -8.20
CA ASN A 29 0.58 4.67 -8.13
C ASN A 29 0.54 5.79 -9.19
N PHE A 30 1.67 6.41 -9.47
CA PHE A 30 1.77 7.51 -10.44
C PHE A 30 2.09 7.03 -11.86
N GLY A 31 2.00 5.73 -12.13
CA GLY A 31 2.32 5.12 -13.41
C GLY A 31 3.82 4.95 -13.66
N HIS A 32 4.13 4.27 -14.75
CA HIS A 32 5.50 4.04 -15.18
C HIS A 32 6.12 5.33 -15.71
N ARG A 33 7.34 5.64 -15.24
CA ARG A 33 8.15 6.75 -15.74
C ARG A 33 7.46 8.11 -15.71
N HIS A 34 6.73 8.41 -14.65
CA HIS A 34 6.08 9.71 -14.51
C HIS A 34 7.09 10.85 -14.72
N PRO A 35 6.85 11.81 -15.65
CA PRO A 35 7.84 12.81 -16.08
C PRO A 35 8.46 13.59 -14.92
N LYS A 36 7.64 14.08 -13.99
CA LYS A 36 8.09 14.82 -12.79
C LYS A 36 9.02 14.00 -11.91
N LEU A 37 8.71 12.72 -11.70
CA LEU A 37 9.51 11.83 -10.85
C LEU A 37 10.83 11.48 -11.52
N VAL A 38 10.82 11.22 -12.85
CA VAL A 38 12.03 10.97 -13.63
C VAL A 38 12.91 12.22 -13.68
N ALA A 39 12.33 13.40 -13.81
CA ALA A 39 13.08 14.67 -13.81
C ALA A 39 13.79 14.89 -12.46
N ALA A 40 13.07 14.72 -11.34
CA ALA A 40 13.65 14.84 -10.00
C ALA A 40 14.81 13.86 -9.76
N ALA A 41 14.65 12.60 -10.22
CA ALA A 41 15.70 11.60 -10.12
C ALA A 41 16.94 12.00 -10.96
N ARG A 42 16.76 12.43 -12.22
CA ARG A 42 17.86 12.83 -13.10
C ARG A 42 18.63 14.03 -12.54
N GLU A 43 17.91 15.06 -12.11
CA GLU A 43 18.51 16.25 -11.51
C GLU A 43 19.36 15.87 -10.28
N GLN A 44 18.85 15.01 -9.41
CA GLN A 44 19.56 14.63 -8.20
C GLN A 44 20.74 13.69 -8.47
N LEU A 45 20.68 12.85 -9.53
CA LEU A 45 21.81 12.01 -9.97
C LEU A 45 23.03 12.84 -10.39
N ASP A 46 22.82 14.04 -10.97
CA ASP A 46 23.89 14.96 -11.37
C ASP A 46 24.49 15.75 -10.19
N ARG A 47 23.96 15.59 -8.97
CA ARG A 47 24.39 16.29 -7.74
C ARG A 47 25.05 15.34 -6.76
N VAL A 48 24.27 14.75 -5.86
CA VAL A 48 24.73 13.82 -4.84
C VAL A 48 23.68 12.76 -4.56
N THR A 49 24.07 11.50 -4.54
CA THR A 49 23.14 10.36 -4.35
C THR A 49 23.14 9.81 -2.94
N LEU A 50 24.27 9.88 -2.22
CA LEU A 50 24.44 9.34 -0.87
C LEU A 50 25.45 10.15 -0.08
N THR A 51 25.11 10.55 1.15
CA THR A 51 26.03 11.22 2.09
C THR A 51 26.20 10.43 3.40
N SER A 52 25.44 9.37 3.61
CA SER A 52 25.13 8.81 4.94
C SER A 52 24.46 9.84 5.88
N ARG A 53 24.07 9.41 7.08
CA ARG A 53 23.51 10.34 8.10
C ARG A 53 24.60 11.07 8.90
N ALA A 54 25.87 10.75 8.67
CA ALA A 54 26.99 11.45 9.29
C ALA A 54 27.12 12.89 8.77
N PHE A 55 26.59 13.15 7.56
CA PHE A 55 26.64 14.47 6.93
C PHE A 55 25.24 14.91 6.52
N SER A 56 24.95 16.19 6.72
CA SER A 56 23.71 16.80 6.26
C SER A 56 23.65 16.88 4.74
N ASN A 57 22.45 16.70 4.17
CA ASN A 57 22.16 16.98 2.77
C ASN A 57 20.92 17.87 2.64
N ASP A 58 20.74 18.50 1.50
CA ASP A 58 19.69 19.48 1.25
C ASP A 58 18.31 18.88 0.92
N GLN A 59 18.19 17.55 0.81
CA GLN A 59 16.96 16.87 0.46
C GLN A 59 16.25 16.23 1.68
N LEU A 60 17.00 15.70 2.63
CA LEU A 60 16.43 14.97 3.77
C LEU A 60 15.54 15.85 4.66
N GLY A 61 16.03 17.04 5.04
CA GLY A 61 15.27 17.96 5.89
C GLY A 61 13.93 18.39 5.28
N PRO A 62 13.93 18.90 4.03
CA PRO A 62 12.69 19.22 3.32
C PRO A 62 11.76 18.02 3.17
N PHE A 63 12.28 16.84 2.76
CA PHE A 63 11.46 15.63 2.63
C PHE A 63 10.79 15.25 3.97
N ALA A 64 11.55 15.23 5.07
CA ALA A 64 11.02 14.88 6.38
C ALA A 64 9.92 15.86 6.83
N ARG A 65 10.15 17.17 6.63
CA ARG A 65 9.16 18.21 6.95
C ARG A 65 7.87 18.07 6.12
N ASP A 66 8.03 17.90 4.79
CA ASP A 66 6.89 17.82 3.88
C ASP A 66 6.06 16.55 4.15
N LEU A 67 6.71 15.42 4.46
CA LEU A 67 6.03 14.17 4.81
C LEU A 67 5.39 14.24 6.21
N ALA A 68 6.07 14.83 7.20
CA ALA A 68 5.50 15.07 8.52
C ALA A 68 4.22 15.93 8.43
N ALA A 69 4.27 17.01 7.66
CA ALA A 69 3.11 17.87 7.43
C ALA A 69 1.95 17.11 6.74
N LEU A 70 2.24 16.25 5.74
CA LEU A 70 1.23 15.42 5.08
C LEU A 70 0.54 14.45 6.06
N CYS A 71 1.31 13.88 7.00
CA CYS A 71 0.82 12.93 8.01
C CYS A 71 0.19 13.63 9.23
N GLY A 72 0.35 14.96 9.40
CA GLY A 72 -0.01 15.67 10.62
C GLY A 72 0.80 15.17 11.82
N LYS A 73 2.12 14.95 11.64
CA LYS A 73 3.05 14.39 12.63
C LYS A 73 4.26 15.31 12.82
N ASP A 74 4.96 15.13 13.95
CA ASP A 74 6.13 15.96 14.29
C ASP A 74 7.38 15.49 13.58
N ARG A 75 7.57 14.17 13.44
CA ARG A 75 8.81 13.54 12.97
C ARG A 75 8.61 12.49 11.90
N VAL A 76 9.65 12.33 11.09
CA VAL A 76 9.76 11.28 10.08
C VAL A 76 11.11 10.59 10.22
N LEU A 77 11.11 9.25 10.20
CA LEU A 77 12.30 8.44 10.13
C LEU A 77 12.30 7.63 8.83
N PRO A 78 13.07 8.07 7.80
CA PRO A 78 13.11 7.39 6.52
C PRO A 78 13.96 6.13 6.56
N MET A 79 13.49 5.10 5.87
CA MET A 79 14.13 3.82 5.62
C MET A 79 14.12 3.52 4.11
N ASN A 80 14.42 2.29 3.69
CA ASN A 80 14.44 1.94 2.27
C ASN A 80 13.23 1.07 1.89
N THR A 81 13.08 -0.10 2.49
CA THR A 81 11.99 -1.02 2.17
C THR A 81 10.84 -0.91 3.17
N GLY A 82 9.64 -1.35 2.75
CA GLY A 82 8.50 -1.40 3.67
C GLY A 82 8.77 -2.26 4.91
N ALA A 83 9.46 -3.39 4.73
CA ALA A 83 9.84 -4.26 5.86
C ALA A 83 10.75 -3.54 6.87
N GLU A 84 11.71 -2.72 6.42
CA GLU A 84 12.53 -1.90 7.33
C GLU A 84 11.68 -0.87 8.08
N ALA A 85 10.71 -0.25 7.42
CA ALA A 85 9.80 0.69 8.09
C ALA A 85 8.92 -0.01 9.14
N VAL A 86 8.39 -1.20 8.84
CA VAL A 86 7.64 -2.00 9.82
C VAL A 86 8.52 -2.41 11.00
N GLU A 87 9.74 -2.92 10.77
CA GLU A 87 10.69 -3.25 11.83
C GLU A 87 11.04 -2.01 12.69
N THR A 88 11.15 -0.85 12.06
CA THR A 88 11.37 0.43 12.75
C THR A 88 10.18 0.79 13.64
N ALA A 89 8.94 0.64 13.14
CA ALA A 89 7.73 0.89 13.91
C ALA A 89 7.59 -0.08 15.10
N ILE A 90 7.88 -1.38 14.90
CA ILE A 90 7.92 -2.38 15.98
C ILE A 90 8.94 -2.01 17.05
N LYS A 91 10.13 -1.59 16.65
CA LYS A 91 11.19 -1.15 17.60
C LYS A 91 10.76 0.12 18.35
N ALA A 92 10.17 1.10 17.66
CA ALA A 92 9.67 2.33 18.28
C ALA A 92 8.60 2.01 19.33
N ALA A 93 7.61 1.17 18.97
CA ALA A 93 6.53 0.79 19.85
C ALA A 93 7.01 0.05 21.12
N ARG A 94 7.93 -0.91 20.95
CA ARG A 94 8.51 -1.62 22.11
C ARG A 94 9.27 -0.67 23.02
N LYS A 95 10.11 0.19 22.43
CA LYS A 95 10.93 1.13 23.21
C LYS A 95 10.06 2.18 23.92
N TRP A 96 9.02 2.71 23.23
CA TRP A 96 8.01 3.58 23.82
C TRP A 96 7.27 2.87 24.98
N GLY A 97 6.90 1.61 24.78
CA GLY A 97 6.26 0.80 25.81
C GLY A 97 7.10 0.69 27.09
N TYR A 98 8.42 0.54 26.97
CA TYR A 98 9.32 0.45 28.13
C TYR A 98 9.65 1.80 28.75
N GLU A 99 9.91 2.82 27.95
CA GLU A 99 10.44 4.11 28.43
C GLU A 99 9.34 5.12 28.77
N VAL A 100 8.17 5.04 28.12
CA VAL A 100 7.05 5.98 28.27
C VAL A 100 5.88 5.34 29.01
N LYS A 101 5.33 4.24 28.47
CA LYS A 101 4.19 3.53 29.09
C LYS A 101 4.57 2.80 30.40
N GLY A 102 5.84 2.43 30.59
CA GLY A 102 6.32 1.77 31.80
C GLY A 102 6.09 0.26 31.85
N VAL A 103 5.92 -0.40 30.71
CA VAL A 103 5.83 -1.86 30.59
C VAL A 103 7.12 -2.48 31.10
N ARG A 104 7.01 -3.59 31.81
CA ARG A 104 8.17 -4.32 32.35
C ARG A 104 9.07 -4.84 31.22
N PRO A 105 10.41 -4.89 31.43
CA PRO A 105 11.35 -5.38 30.42
C PRO A 105 10.93 -6.74 29.84
N ASP A 106 11.08 -6.87 28.53
CA ASP A 106 10.78 -8.08 27.73
C ASP A 106 9.31 -8.54 27.74
N ARG A 107 8.36 -7.68 28.18
CA ARG A 107 6.94 -7.98 28.23
C ARG A 107 6.11 -7.31 27.15
N ALA A 108 6.66 -6.31 26.45
CA ALA A 108 5.92 -5.56 25.43
C ALA A 108 5.28 -6.48 24.39
N THR A 109 3.97 -6.40 24.26
CA THR A 109 3.15 -7.17 23.32
C THR A 109 2.60 -6.24 22.24
N ILE A 110 2.69 -6.64 20.98
CA ILE A 110 2.10 -5.95 19.83
C ILE A 110 0.97 -6.83 19.29
N LEU A 111 -0.23 -6.26 19.22
CA LEU A 111 -1.37 -6.90 18.57
C LEU A 111 -1.27 -6.74 17.06
N VAL A 112 -1.59 -7.78 16.32
CA VAL A 112 -1.65 -7.80 14.85
C VAL A 112 -2.91 -8.50 14.39
N CYS A 113 -3.32 -8.31 13.13
CA CYS A 113 -4.53 -8.95 12.62
C CYS A 113 -4.22 -10.23 11.86
N ASP A 114 -5.13 -11.20 11.86
CA ASP A 114 -5.08 -12.34 10.94
C ASP A 114 -5.18 -11.84 9.48
N GLY A 115 -4.61 -12.55 8.53
CA GLY A 115 -4.55 -12.15 7.13
C GLY A 115 -3.54 -11.04 6.85
N ASN A 116 -2.69 -10.67 7.80
CA ASN A 116 -1.75 -9.57 7.66
C ASN A 116 -0.61 -9.85 6.69
N PHE A 117 -0.12 -8.77 6.06
CA PHE A 117 1.14 -8.80 5.32
C PHE A 117 1.94 -7.52 5.58
N HIS A 118 2.95 -7.62 6.43
CA HIS A 118 3.81 -6.50 6.82
C HIS A 118 5.26 -6.63 6.29
N GLY A 119 5.54 -7.67 5.51
CA GLY A 119 6.87 -7.98 4.97
C GLY A 119 7.30 -9.42 5.22
N ARG A 120 8.59 -9.72 5.04
CA ARG A 120 9.12 -11.09 5.09
C ARG A 120 10.41 -11.22 5.90
N THR A 121 10.69 -10.33 6.84
CA THR A 121 11.79 -10.50 7.79
C THR A 121 11.46 -11.61 8.79
N THR A 122 12.47 -12.14 9.49
CA THR A 122 12.28 -13.18 10.50
C THR A 122 11.36 -12.73 11.64
N THR A 123 11.39 -11.44 12.02
CA THR A 123 10.44 -10.88 13.00
C THR A 123 9.03 -10.85 12.43
N ILE A 124 8.85 -10.33 11.22
CA ILE A 124 7.52 -10.14 10.61
C ILE A 124 6.84 -11.48 10.35
N VAL A 125 7.55 -12.49 9.83
CA VAL A 125 6.95 -13.82 9.63
C VAL A 125 6.59 -14.52 10.93
N SER A 126 7.10 -14.07 12.08
CA SER A 126 6.76 -14.63 13.40
C SER A 126 5.28 -14.47 13.73
N PHE A 127 4.64 -13.43 13.24
CA PHE A 127 3.22 -13.15 13.47
C PHE A 127 2.33 -13.28 12.23
N SER A 128 2.87 -13.73 11.10
CA SER A 128 2.06 -14.09 9.93
C SER A 128 1.21 -15.33 10.23
N ASP A 129 0.03 -15.43 9.65
CA ASP A 129 -0.82 -16.64 9.65
C ASP A 129 -0.67 -17.47 8.36
N ASP A 130 0.10 -16.99 7.37
CA ASP A 130 0.41 -17.72 6.15
C ASP A 130 1.42 -18.86 6.43
N PRO A 131 1.02 -20.14 6.31
CA PRO A 131 1.91 -21.27 6.52
C PRO A 131 3.14 -21.26 5.60
N LEU A 132 3.01 -20.77 4.35
CA LEU A 132 4.10 -20.70 3.39
C LEU A 132 5.14 -19.65 3.80
N ALA A 133 4.69 -18.55 4.42
CA ALA A 133 5.60 -17.53 4.92
C ALA A 133 6.35 -17.96 6.18
N ARG A 134 5.84 -18.94 6.93
CA ARG A 134 6.39 -19.38 8.23
C ARG A 134 7.23 -20.66 8.15
N ALA A 135 6.91 -21.56 7.22
CA ALA A 135 7.52 -22.88 7.18
C ALA A 135 9.05 -22.83 7.05
N GLY A 136 9.76 -23.38 8.04
CA GLY A 136 11.21 -23.49 8.04
C GLY A 136 11.98 -22.24 8.50
N TYR A 137 11.32 -21.15 8.95
CA TYR A 137 11.96 -19.89 9.31
C TYR A 137 12.02 -19.60 10.83
N GLY A 138 11.63 -20.56 11.68
CA GLY A 138 11.83 -20.44 13.13
C GLY A 138 13.32 -20.50 13.54
N PRO A 139 13.69 -20.08 14.78
CA PRO A 139 12.80 -19.72 15.88
C PRO A 139 12.13 -18.37 15.68
N PHE A 140 10.87 -18.25 16.12
CA PHE A 140 10.07 -17.04 15.93
C PHE A 140 10.29 -16.01 17.03
N THR A 141 10.27 -14.74 16.66
CA THR A 141 10.36 -13.60 17.58
C THR A 141 9.09 -13.53 18.44
N PRO A 142 9.20 -13.51 19.78
CA PRO A 142 8.04 -13.40 20.69
C PRO A 142 7.49 -11.98 20.80
N GLY A 143 6.39 -11.84 21.56
CA GLY A 143 5.78 -10.54 21.87
C GLY A 143 4.77 -10.06 20.82
N PHE A 144 4.10 -11.00 20.16
CA PHE A 144 3.01 -10.72 19.22
C PHE A 144 1.80 -11.57 19.55
N GLU A 145 0.60 -10.99 19.44
CA GLU A 145 -0.67 -11.68 19.56
C GLU A 145 -1.55 -11.34 18.35
N ARG A 146 -2.20 -12.35 17.76
CA ARG A 146 -3.05 -12.19 16.59
C ARG A 146 -4.51 -12.10 16.97
N LEU A 147 -5.23 -11.22 16.26
CA LEU A 147 -6.67 -10.99 16.40
C LEU A 147 -7.34 -11.13 15.03
N ALA A 148 -8.62 -11.49 15.03
CA ALA A 148 -9.42 -11.46 13.80
C ALA A 148 -9.49 -10.02 13.26
N PHE A 149 -9.22 -9.83 11.96
CA PHE A 149 -9.31 -8.52 11.32
C PHE A 149 -10.75 -8.01 11.31
N GLY A 150 -10.95 -6.77 11.73
CA GLY A 150 -12.27 -6.14 11.78
C GLY A 150 -13.11 -6.47 13.01
N ASP A 151 -12.60 -7.25 13.97
CA ASP A 151 -13.30 -7.58 15.22
C ASP A 151 -12.86 -6.64 16.36
N ALA A 152 -13.58 -5.53 16.53
CA ALA A 152 -13.32 -4.57 17.60
C ALA A 152 -13.56 -5.18 19.00
N ALA A 153 -14.48 -6.14 19.14
CA ALA A 153 -14.73 -6.80 20.41
C ALA A 153 -13.56 -7.72 20.80
N ALA A 154 -12.92 -8.39 19.82
CA ALA A 154 -11.71 -9.14 20.08
C ALA A 154 -10.56 -8.24 20.53
N LEU A 155 -10.42 -7.07 19.89
CA LEU A 155 -9.45 -6.07 20.30
C LEU A 155 -9.69 -5.60 21.74
N GLU A 156 -10.92 -5.25 22.10
CA GLU A 156 -11.28 -4.83 23.46
C GLU A 156 -10.97 -5.90 24.50
N ARG A 157 -11.30 -7.16 24.21
CA ARG A 157 -10.97 -8.30 25.11
C ARG A 157 -9.46 -8.45 25.31
N ALA A 158 -8.67 -8.36 24.25
CA ALA A 158 -7.21 -8.49 24.33
C ALA A 158 -6.59 -7.34 25.17
N LEU A 159 -7.04 -6.10 24.94
CA LEU A 159 -6.59 -4.93 25.69
C LEU A 159 -6.97 -5.00 27.19
N ASN A 160 -8.15 -5.50 27.49
CA ASN A 160 -8.56 -5.71 28.90
C ASN A 160 -7.82 -6.86 29.59
N ALA A 161 -7.36 -7.86 28.83
CA ALA A 161 -6.68 -9.03 29.37
C ALA A 161 -5.17 -8.86 29.58
N ASN A 162 -4.54 -7.92 28.87
CA ASN A 162 -3.10 -7.77 28.85
C ASN A 162 -2.66 -6.29 28.88
N GLU A 163 -2.24 -5.82 30.03
CA GLU A 163 -1.73 -4.46 30.24
C GLU A 163 -0.36 -4.19 29.59
N ASP A 164 0.38 -5.25 29.23
CA ASP A 164 1.69 -5.18 28.56
C ASP A 164 1.56 -4.91 27.05
N VAL A 165 0.34 -4.74 26.52
CA VAL A 165 0.12 -4.35 25.10
C VAL A 165 0.60 -2.93 24.87
N VAL A 166 1.49 -2.75 23.89
CA VAL A 166 2.09 -1.44 23.56
C VAL A 166 1.59 -0.88 22.23
N ALA A 167 1.14 -1.72 21.30
CA ALA A 167 0.65 -1.27 20.02
C ALA A 167 -0.35 -2.27 19.39
N LEU A 168 -1.25 -1.72 18.53
CA LEU A 168 -1.95 -2.44 17.49
C LEU A 168 -1.32 -2.06 16.15
N LEU A 169 -0.75 -3.04 15.44
CA LEU A 169 -0.25 -2.88 14.07
C LEU A 169 -1.29 -3.43 13.09
N VAL A 170 -1.82 -2.59 12.22
CA VAL A 170 -2.93 -2.94 11.33
C VAL A 170 -2.76 -2.34 9.93
N GLU A 171 -3.10 -3.11 8.89
CA GLU A 171 -3.36 -2.57 7.55
C GLU A 171 -4.80 -2.03 7.53
N PRO A 172 -5.06 -0.77 7.20
CA PRO A 172 -6.43 -0.24 7.08
C PRO A 172 -7.27 -0.98 6.02
N VAL A 173 -6.60 -1.49 4.99
CA VAL A 173 -7.15 -2.43 3.99
C VAL A 173 -6.08 -3.49 3.76
N GLN A 174 -6.41 -4.75 4.01
CA GLN A 174 -5.47 -5.85 3.81
C GLN A 174 -5.32 -6.18 2.33
N GLY A 175 -4.15 -5.87 1.77
CA GLY A 175 -3.89 -6.01 0.35
C GLY A 175 -3.67 -7.45 -0.09
N GLU A 176 -2.73 -8.13 0.54
CA GLU A 176 -2.32 -9.49 0.17
C GLU A 176 -3.42 -10.52 0.49
N ALA A 177 -4.26 -10.26 1.49
CA ALA A 177 -5.44 -11.07 1.80
C ALA A 177 -6.56 -10.99 0.73
N GLY A 178 -6.42 -10.14 -0.29
CA GLY A 178 -7.42 -10.01 -1.36
C GLY A 178 -8.22 -8.71 -1.32
N VAL A 179 -7.60 -7.61 -0.93
CA VAL A 179 -8.22 -6.29 -0.78
C VAL A 179 -9.39 -6.35 0.22
N VAL A 180 -9.10 -6.89 1.40
CA VAL A 180 -10.10 -7.03 2.45
C VAL A 180 -10.25 -5.69 3.16
N VAL A 181 -11.44 -5.12 3.07
CA VAL A 181 -11.81 -3.87 3.73
C VAL A 181 -12.45 -4.20 5.07
N ALA A 182 -11.98 -3.57 6.14
CA ALA A 182 -12.59 -3.73 7.45
C ALA A 182 -14.07 -3.24 7.46
N PRO A 183 -14.92 -3.77 8.34
CA PRO A 183 -16.26 -3.22 8.56
C PRO A 183 -16.23 -1.73 8.87
N ASP A 184 -17.22 -0.99 8.39
CA ASP A 184 -17.31 0.45 8.64
C ASP A 184 -17.32 0.75 10.15
N GLY A 185 -16.48 1.69 10.56
CA GLY A 185 -16.31 2.09 11.95
C GLY A 185 -15.26 1.31 12.73
N TYR A 186 -14.69 0.25 12.17
CA TYR A 186 -13.68 -0.56 12.86
C TYR A 186 -12.43 0.26 13.23
N LEU A 187 -11.89 1.04 12.31
CA LEU A 187 -10.70 1.83 12.61
C LEU A 187 -10.96 2.93 13.63
N ARG A 188 -12.15 3.56 13.60
CA ARG A 188 -12.54 4.53 14.66
C ARG A 188 -12.61 3.88 16.02
N GLU A 189 -13.21 2.69 16.09
CA GLU A 189 -13.30 1.96 17.34
C GLU A 189 -11.93 1.48 17.82
N ALA A 190 -11.09 0.97 16.92
CA ALA A 190 -9.71 0.61 17.21
C ALA A 190 -8.93 1.81 17.75
N ARG A 191 -9.06 3.02 17.13
CA ARG A 191 -8.45 4.25 17.64
C ARG A 191 -8.94 4.59 19.05
N ARG A 192 -10.25 4.51 19.27
CA ARG A 192 -10.84 4.80 20.58
C ARG A 192 -10.31 3.86 21.66
N LEU A 193 -10.31 2.56 21.40
CA LEU A 193 -9.82 1.53 22.30
C LEU A 193 -8.31 1.69 22.57
N CYS A 194 -7.51 1.89 21.54
CA CYS A 194 -6.07 2.13 21.72
C CYS A 194 -5.81 3.36 22.61
N THR A 195 -6.53 4.46 22.39
CA THR A 195 -6.39 5.65 23.22
C THR A 195 -6.80 5.39 24.67
N GLN A 196 -7.89 4.67 24.89
CA GLN A 196 -8.40 4.35 26.24
C GLN A 196 -7.41 3.52 27.06
N HIS A 197 -6.64 2.64 26.39
CA HIS A 197 -5.71 1.71 27.03
C HIS A 197 -4.25 2.16 26.95
N ASP A 198 -3.98 3.39 26.51
CA ASP A 198 -2.62 3.89 26.28
C ASP A 198 -1.79 2.93 25.41
N VAL A 199 -2.31 2.62 24.22
CA VAL A 199 -1.74 1.71 23.22
C VAL A 199 -1.59 2.44 21.90
N LEU A 200 -0.43 2.33 21.25
CA LEU A 200 -0.19 2.98 19.97
C LEU A 200 -1.02 2.29 18.86
N LEU A 201 -1.70 3.08 18.04
CA LEU A 201 -2.26 2.61 16.78
C LEU A 201 -1.23 2.86 15.67
N ILE A 202 -0.70 1.77 15.10
CA ILE A 202 0.24 1.79 13.99
C ILE A 202 -0.49 1.38 12.73
N ALA A 203 -0.66 2.31 11.80
CA ALA A 203 -1.27 2.03 10.50
C ALA A 203 -0.21 1.71 9.45
N ASP A 204 -0.23 0.50 8.94
CA ASP A 204 0.57 0.13 7.77
C ASP A 204 -0.15 0.59 6.50
N GLU A 205 0.20 1.76 6.06
CA GLU A 205 -0.30 2.40 4.83
C GLU A 205 0.65 2.22 3.63
N ILE A 206 1.56 1.24 3.71
CA ILE A 206 2.55 0.98 2.66
C ILE A 206 1.85 0.68 1.33
N GLN A 207 0.74 -0.06 1.34
CA GLN A 207 0.00 -0.42 0.12
C GLN A 207 -1.29 0.37 -0.05
N SER A 208 -1.97 0.70 1.04
CA SER A 208 -3.27 1.38 1.05
C SER A 208 -3.16 2.89 0.93
N GLY A 209 -2.05 3.47 1.34
CA GLY A 209 -1.83 4.91 1.36
C GLY A 209 -1.47 5.54 0.02
N LEU A 210 -1.12 6.81 0.09
CA LEU A 210 -0.59 7.61 -1.00
C LEU A 210 -1.51 7.62 -2.24
N GLY A 211 -2.82 7.78 -1.99
CA GLY A 211 -3.83 7.96 -3.03
C GLY A 211 -4.56 6.69 -3.46
N ARG A 212 -4.06 5.48 -3.14
CA ARG A 212 -4.60 4.21 -3.66
C ARG A 212 -6.10 4.05 -3.43
N THR A 213 -6.58 4.41 -2.25
CA THR A 213 -7.99 4.24 -1.86
C THR A 213 -8.89 5.42 -2.21
N GLY A 214 -8.39 6.43 -2.95
CA GLY A 214 -9.12 7.65 -3.27
C GLY A 214 -9.06 8.74 -2.20
N ARG A 215 -8.28 8.49 -1.14
CA ARG A 215 -7.88 9.45 -0.10
C ARG A 215 -6.37 9.42 0.02
N THR A 216 -5.75 10.38 0.70
CA THR A 216 -4.30 10.37 0.91
C THR A 216 -3.88 9.14 1.68
N PHE A 217 -4.58 8.83 2.76
CA PHE A 217 -4.43 7.61 3.55
C PHE A 217 -5.75 6.84 3.60
N ALA A 218 -5.69 5.52 3.75
CA ALA A 218 -6.91 4.73 3.90
C ALA A 218 -7.61 5.03 5.25
N CYS A 219 -6.86 5.39 6.28
CA CYS A 219 -7.39 5.86 7.56
C CYS A 219 -8.31 7.09 7.43
N ASP A 220 -8.11 7.93 6.40
CA ASP A 220 -8.92 9.14 6.17
C ASP A 220 -10.39 8.83 5.88
N HIS A 221 -10.71 7.63 5.41
CA HIS A 221 -12.09 7.22 5.16
C HIS A 221 -12.94 7.21 6.44
N GLU A 222 -12.29 6.98 7.57
CA GLU A 222 -12.95 6.99 8.88
C GLU A 222 -12.55 8.18 9.78
N GLY A 223 -11.77 9.12 9.25
CA GLY A 223 -11.29 10.28 10.00
C GLY A 223 -10.33 9.89 11.13
N VAL A 224 -9.60 8.79 10.97
CA VAL A 224 -8.65 8.28 11.96
C VAL A 224 -7.24 8.77 11.66
N VAL A 225 -6.58 9.32 12.68
CA VAL A 225 -5.15 9.63 12.68
C VAL A 225 -4.46 8.61 13.59
N PRO A 226 -3.64 7.70 13.07
CA PRO A 226 -2.88 6.77 13.88
C PRO A 226 -1.73 7.48 14.63
N ASP A 227 -1.16 6.83 15.63
CA ASP A 227 0.03 7.34 16.31
C ASP A 227 1.26 7.23 15.42
N VAL A 228 1.31 6.16 14.62
CA VAL A 228 2.40 5.90 13.66
C VAL A 228 1.83 5.55 12.30
N TYR A 229 2.21 6.30 11.28
CA TYR A 229 2.08 5.89 9.89
C TYR A 229 3.31 5.11 9.43
N VAL A 230 3.12 3.97 8.80
CA VAL A 230 4.17 3.23 8.09
C VAL A 230 3.94 3.37 6.59
N LEU A 231 4.90 3.93 5.88
CA LEU A 231 4.78 4.32 4.47
C LEU A 231 5.89 3.67 3.63
N GLY A 232 5.58 3.39 2.36
CA GLY A 232 6.54 2.78 1.44
C GLY A 232 6.01 2.72 0.02
N LYS A 233 6.43 1.72 -0.76
CA LYS A 233 5.96 1.48 -2.14
C LYS A 233 5.88 2.76 -2.99
N ALA A 234 4.67 3.33 -3.16
CA ALA A 234 4.47 4.54 -3.98
C ALA A 234 5.27 5.75 -3.51
N LEU A 235 5.76 5.79 -2.27
CA LEU A 235 6.61 6.86 -1.76
C LEU A 235 7.92 6.98 -2.56
N GLY A 236 8.42 5.87 -3.09
CA GLY A 236 9.59 5.84 -3.99
C GLY A 236 9.29 6.13 -5.46
N GLY A 237 8.04 6.49 -5.80
CA GLY A 237 7.62 6.91 -7.14
C GLY A 237 7.78 5.84 -8.22
N GLY A 238 7.94 4.56 -7.85
CA GLY A 238 8.25 3.48 -8.79
C GLY A 238 9.65 3.56 -9.41
N ILE A 239 10.55 4.42 -8.86
CA ILE A 239 11.92 4.63 -9.35
C ILE A 239 12.93 3.93 -8.45
N LEU A 240 12.77 4.06 -7.13
CA LEU A 240 13.66 3.44 -6.14
C LEU A 240 12.92 3.10 -4.86
N ALA A 241 13.56 2.29 -4.02
CA ALA A 241 13.02 1.95 -2.72
C ALA A 241 13.13 3.16 -1.78
N LEU A 242 11.99 3.57 -1.21
CA LEU A 242 11.88 4.57 -0.15
C LEU A 242 10.71 4.20 0.74
N SER A 243 10.94 4.20 2.03
CA SER A 243 9.93 4.04 3.05
C SER A 243 10.19 4.98 4.22
N ALA A 244 9.23 5.13 5.10
CA ALA A 244 9.38 5.93 6.31
C ALA A 244 8.35 5.51 7.35
N ILE A 245 8.63 5.83 8.61
CA ILE A 245 7.59 5.99 9.62
C ILE A 245 7.44 7.48 9.97
N ALA A 246 6.21 7.89 10.23
CA ALA A 246 5.88 9.24 10.70
C ALA A 246 5.10 9.13 12.01
N ALA A 247 5.54 9.84 13.04
CA ALA A 247 4.92 9.85 14.36
C ALA A 247 5.27 11.14 15.13
N ASP A 248 4.61 11.35 16.26
CA ASP A 248 4.84 12.49 17.13
C ASP A 248 6.13 12.33 17.94
N ASP A 249 6.59 13.41 18.54
CA ASP A 249 7.82 13.47 19.33
C ASP A 249 7.85 12.45 20.47
N GLU A 250 6.71 12.19 21.11
CA GLU A 250 6.58 11.23 22.19
C GLU A 250 6.94 9.81 21.76
N VAL A 251 6.61 9.43 20.51
CA VAL A 251 6.88 8.09 19.99
C VAL A 251 8.26 8.00 19.36
N LEU A 252 8.63 8.93 18.46
CA LEU A 252 9.93 8.86 17.79
C LEU A 252 11.09 9.42 18.61
N GLY A 253 10.82 10.21 19.64
CA GLY A 253 11.81 10.75 20.57
C GLY A 253 12.53 9.68 21.41
N VAL A 254 11.98 8.46 21.50
CA VAL A 254 12.64 7.33 22.18
C VAL A 254 13.93 6.86 21.47
N PHE A 255 14.10 7.19 20.20
CA PHE A 255 15.31 6.88 19.45
C PHE A 255 16.41 7.92 19.73
N GLY A 256 17.30 7.61 20.66
CA GLY A 256 18.52 8.39 20.87
C GLY A 256 19.60 8.10 19.81
N PRO A 257 20.65 8.92 19.76
CA PRO A 257 21.77 8.74 18.84
C PRO A 257 22.36 7.31 18.92
N GLY A 258 22.51 6.68 17.74
CA GLY A 258 23.08 5.33 17.63
C GLY A 258 22.13 4.17 17.93
N SER A 259 20.91 4.42 18.44
CA SER A 259 19.97 3.34 18.79
C SER A 259 19.26 2.73 17.58
N HIS A 260 19.14 3.47 16.47
CA HIS A 260 18.55 3.01 15.22
C HIS A 260 19.10 3.80 14.03
N GLY A 261 19.12 3.19 12.84
CA GLY A 261 19.61 3.85 11.64
C GLY A 261 19.65 2.94 10.42
N SER A 262 20.02 3.55 9.29
CA SER A 262 20.19 2.89 8.00
C SER A 262 21.25 3.63 7.20
N THR A 263 22.10 2.92 6.46
CA THR A 263 23.09 3.55 5.58
C THR A 263 22.43 4.33 4.45
N PHE A 264 21.41 3.78 3.81
CA PHE A 264 20.73 4.37 2.66
C PHE A 264 19.43 5.11 3.02
N GLY A 265 18.84 4.86 4.19
CA GLY A 265 17.58 5.51 4.59
C GLY A 265 17.72 7.03 4.64
N GLY A 266 16.91 7.74 3.86
CA GLY A 266 16.96 9.21 3.74
C GLY A 266 18.10 9.72 2.87
N ASN A 267 18.59 8.90 1.92
CA ASN A 267 19.58 9.37 0.94
C ASN A 267 18.99 10.47 0.05
N PRO A 268 19.84 11.41 -0.46
CA PRO A 268 19.37 12.56 -1.23
C PRO A 268 18.55 12.18 -2.46
N LEU A 269 18.94 11.13 -3.18
CA LEU A 269 18.24 10.71 -4.39
C LEU A 269 16.81 10.25 -4.07
N ALA A 270 16.65 9.39 -3.04
CA ALA A 270 15.34 8.93 -2.60
C ALA A 270 14.48 10.08 -2.07
N CYS A 271 15.07 10.99 -1.29
CA CYS A 271 14.34 12.14 -0.76
C CYS A 271 13.89 13.10 -1.86
N ALA A 272 14.70 13.35 -2.89
CA ALA A 272 14.31 14.19 -4.02
C ALA A 272 13.11 13.59 -4.79
N VAL A 273 13.14 12.30 -5.08
CA VAL A 273 11.99 11.60 -5.70
C VAL A 273 10.78 11.60 -4.77
N GLY A 274 10.97 11.30 -3.48
CA GLY A 274 9.88 11.33 -2.49
C GLY A 274 9.21 12.70 -2.38
N ARG A 275 9.96 13.80 -2.41
CA ARG A 275 9.39 15.15 -2.44
C ARG A 275 8.53 15.39 -3.68
N ALA A 276 8.99 14.96 -4.85
CA ALA A 276 8.20 15.05 -6.07
C ALA A 276 6.91 14.21 -6.00
N VAL A 277 6.92 13.06 -5.30
CA VAL A 277 5.72 12.28 -4.97
C VAL A 277 4.77 13.08 -4.07
N LEU A 278 5.29 13.69 -3.00
CA LEU A 278 4.46 14.51 -2.09
C LEU A 278 3.81 15.69 -2.80
N GLU A 279 4.52 16.33 -3.73
CA GLU A 279 3.96 17.41 -4.55
C GLU A 279 2.84 16.93 -5.50
N LEU A 280 2.94 15.70 -6.06
CA LEU A 280 1.84 15.11 -6.84
C LEU A 280 0.61 14.85 -5.96
N LEU A 281 0.81 14.33 -4.75
CA LEU A 281 -0.28 14.10 -3.81
C LEU A 281 -0.93 15.39 -3.30
N ALA A 282 -0.14 16.45 -3.12
CA ALA A 282 -0.64 17.74 -2.67
C ALA A 282 -1.62 18.40 -3.66
N SER A 283 -1.56 18.04 -4.95
CA SER A 283 -2.55 18.50 -5.94
C SER A 283 -3.95 17.93 -5.70
N GLY A 284 -4.07 16.79 -5.03
CA GLY A 284 -5.32 16.04 -4.84
C GLY A 284 -5.80 15.30 -6.10
N GLU A 285 -5.18 15.51 -7.25
CA GLU A 285 -5.60 14.90 -8.53
C GLU A 285 -5.51 13.37 -8.52
N PRO A 286 -4.42 12.72 -8.04
CA PRO A 286 -4.35 11.27 -8.00
C PRO A 286 -5.43 10.64 -7.14
N GLN A 287 -5.71 11.23 -5.97
CA GLN A 287 -6.75 10.76 -5.05
C GLN A 287 -8.14 10.90 -5.69
N ALA A 288 -8.44 12.07 -6.27
CA ALA A 288 -9.71 12.34 -6.93
C ALA A 288 -9.94 11.39 -8.12
N ASN A 289 -8.90 11.16 -8.95
CA ASN A 289 -8.97 10.22 -10.05
C ASN A 289 -9.18 8.78 -9.57
N ALA A 290 -8.46 8.35 -8.54
CA ALA A 290 -8.64 7.02 -7.95
C ALA A 290 -10.06 6.79 -7.43
N ALA A 291 -10.65 7.77 -6.77
CA ALA A 291 -12.04 7.70 -6.31
C ALA A 291 -13.02 7.62 -7.49
N ARG A 292 -12.86 8.50 -8.47
CA ARG A 292 -13.76 8.62 -9.63
C ARG A 292 -13.70 7.38 -10.53
N ILE A 293 -12.49 6.96 -10.92
CA ILE A 293 -12.31 5.77 -11.78
C ILE A 293 -12.66 4.49 -11.02
N GLY A 294 -12.31 4.42 -9.73
CA GLY A 294 -12.72 3.29 -8.89
C GLY A 294 -14.24 3.13 -8.84
N ALA A 295 -14.98 4.22 -8.62
CA ALA A 295 -16.44 4.21 -8.66
C ALA A 295 -16.99 3.80 -10.04
N ARG A 296 -16.37 4.27 -11.15
CA ARG A 296 -16.75 3.91 -12.52
C ARG A 296 -16.59 2.41 -12.79
N LEU A 297 -15.42 1.84 -12.45
CA LEU A 297 -15.16 0.42 -12.63
C LEU A 297 -16.08 -0.44 -11.75
N ARG A 298 -16.32 -0.02 -10.50
CA ARG A 298 -17.24 -0.70 -9.59
C ARG A 298 -18.66 -0.72 -10.15
N ALA A 299 -19.17 0.42 -10.57
CA ALA A 299 -20.51 0.51 -11.17
C ALA A 299 -20.65 -0.34 -12.43
N GLY A 300 -19.61 -0.40 -13.28
CA GLY A 300 -19.60 -1.25 -14.47
C GLY A 300 -19.63 -2.75 -14.12
N LEU A 301 -18.87 -3.17 -13.13
CA LEU A 301 -18.88 -4.56 -12.65
C LEU A 301 -20.22 -4.92 -12.00
N ASP A 302 -20.79 -4.05 -11.17
CA ASP A 302 -22.08 -4.28 -10.51
C ASP A 302 -23.22 -4.35 -11.55
N ALA A 303 -23.23 -3.47 -12.56
CA ALA A 303 -24.24 -3.47 -13.62
C ALA A 303 -24.16 -4.70 -14.53
N ALA A 304 -22.95 -5.18 -14.82
CA ALA A 304 -22.76 -6.36 -15.64
C ALA A 304 -23.01 -7.67 -14.87
N ALA A 305 -22.89 -7.64 -13.54
CA ALA A 305 -23.11 -8.76 -12.64
C ALA A 305 -22.55 -10.09 -13.16
N PRO A 306 -21.22 -10.21 -13.44
CA PRO A 306 -20.66 -11.41 -14.04
C PRO A 306 -20.93 -12.63 -13.16
N ALA A 307 -21.52 -13.69 -13.71
CA ALA A 307 -21.85 -14.90 -12.98
C ALA A 307 -20.60 -15.61 -12.41
N ALA A 308 -19.43 -15.33 -12.98
CA ALA A 308 -18.13 -15.83 -12.49
C ALA A 308 -17.69 -15.21 -11.17
N LEU A 309 -18.33 -14.14 -10.68
CA LEU A 309 -17.96 -13.47 -9.43
C LEU A 309 -18.95 -13.75 -8.30
N THR A 310 -18.44 -14.03 -7.12
CA THR A 310 -19.23 -14.08 -5.87
C THR A 310 -19.14 -12.80 -5.07
N THR A 311 -17.97 -12.15 -5.09
CA THR A 311 -17.72 -10.98 -4.26
C THR A 311 -16.85 -9.97 -5.03
N ILE A 312 -17.22 -8.69 -4.92
CA ILE A 312 -16.42 -7.57 -5.39
C ILE A 312 -16.09 -6.70 -4.20
N ARG A 313 -14.85 -6.72 -3.74
CA ARG A 313 -14.34 -5.78 -2.73
C ARG A 313 -13.62 -4.65 -3.46
N SER A 314 -13.80 -3.42 -2.98
CA SER A 314 -13.07 -2.28 -3.52
C SER A 314 -12.97 -1.15 -2.53
N ARG A 315 -11.86 -0.40 -2.62
CA ARG A 315 -11.71 0.89 -1.97
C ARG A 315 -10.89 1.81 -2.90
N GLY A 316 -11.54 2.86 -3.43
CA GLY A 316 -10.94 3.68 -4.49
C GLY A 316 -10.60 2.83 -5.72
N LEU A 317 -9.39 2.96 -6.23
CA LEU A 317 -8.92 2.24 -7.43
C LEU A 317 -8.17 0.94 -7.07
N TRP A 318 -8.72 0.18 -6.14
CA TRP A 318 -8.16 -1.08 -5.66
C TRP A 318 -9.27 -2.12 -5.50
N PHE A 319 -9.13 -3.27 -6.17
CA PHE A 319 -10.17 -4.28 -6.26
C PHE A 319 -9.66 -5.67 -5.91
N GLY A 320 -10.48 -6.43 -5.17
CA GLY A 320 -10.41 -7.86 -5.00
C GLY A 320 -11.68 -8.49 -5.57
N LEU A 321 -11.53 -9.37 -6.56
CA LEU A 321 -12.63 -10.01 -7.26
C LEU A 321 -12.57 -11.53 -6.97
N ASP A 322 -13.52 -12.04 -6.19
CA ASP A 322 -13.59 -13.48 -5.87
C ASP A 322 -14.38 -14.23 -6.92
N LEU A 323 -13.77 -15.26 -7.47
CA LEU A 323 -14.40 -16.17 -8.41
C LEU A 323 -15.37 -17.11 -7.71
N ALA A 324 -16.45 -17.46 -8.41
CA ALA A 324 -17.47 -18.41 -7.95
C ALA A 324 -16.88 -19.83 -7.84
N PRO A 325 -17.38 -20.65 -6.88
CA PRO A 325 -17.03 -22.07 -6.82
C PRO A 325 -17.34 -22.79 -8.15
N GLY A 326 -16.40 -23.59 -8.63
CA GLY A 326 -16.52 -24.30 -9.91
C GLY A 326 -15.99 -23.54 -11.11
N GLU A 327 -15.67 -22.24 -10.95
CA GLU A 327 -14.94 -21.49 -11.96
C GLU A 327 -13.45 -21.92 -12.01
N SER A 328 -12.76 -21.52 -13.08
CA SER A 328 -11.31 -21.69 -13.16
C SER A 328 -10.61 -20.90 -12.05
N SER A 329 -9.42 -21.33 -11.62
CA SER A 329 -8.65 -20.60 -10.62
C SER A 329 -8.42 -19.15 -11.02
N ALA A 330 -8.23 -18.25 -10.03
CA ALA A 330 -7.89 -16.85 -10.28
C ALA A 330 -6.61 -16.72 -11.13
N ARG A 331 -5.67 -17.67 -10.98
CA ARG A 331 -4.47 -17.78 -11.82
C ARG A 331 -4.84 -17.95 -13.29
N ALA A 332 -5.71 -18.91 -13.62
CA ALA A 332 -6.14 -19.14 -14.99
C ALA A 332 -6.93 -17.95 -15.57
N ALA A 333 -7.72 -17.25 -14.73
CA ALA A 333 -8.37 -16.01 -15.14
C ALA A 333 -7.36 -14.89 -15.45
N CYS A 334 -6.32 -14.72 -14.63
CA CYS A 334 -5.22 -13.77 -14.89
C CYS A 334 -4.45 -14.12 -16.18
N GLU A 335 -4.28 -15.41 -16.51
CA GLU A 335 -3.66 -15.83 -17.77
C GLU A 335 -4.55 -15.52 -18.99
N ARG A 336 -5.88 -15.64 -18.86
CA ARG A 336 -6.82 -15.16 -19.90
C ARG A 336 -6.78 -13.64 -20.05
N LEU A 337 -6.69 -12.87 -18.94
CA LEU A 337 -6.51 -11.43 -18.97
C LEU A 337 -5.19 -11.04 -19.66
N LEU A 338 -4.10 -11.76 -19.37
CA LEU A 338 -2.81 -11.56 -20.05
C LEU A 338 -2.94 -11.74 -21.57
N ALA A 339 -3.68 -12.75 -22.02
CA ALA A 339 -3.94 -12.96 -23.44
C ALA A 339 -4.76 -11.80 -24.06
N GLN A 340 -5.56 -11.09 -23.26
CA GLN A 340 -6.33 -9.91 -23.66
C GLN A 340 -5.55 -8.59 -23.47
N GLY A 341 -4.27 -8.65 -23.08
CA GLY A 341 -3.42 -7.48 -22.92
C GLY A 341 -3.55 -6.79 -21.55
N VAL A 342 -4.00 -7.48 -20.51
CA VAL A 342 -4.09 -6.96 -19.13
C VAL A 342 -3.19 -7.76 -18.22
N LEU A 343 -2.33 -7.08 -17.45
CA LEU A 343 -1.53 -7.67 -16.39
C LEU A 343 -2.29 -7.54 -15.07
N ALA A 344 -2.81 -8.64 -14.56
CA ALA A 344 -3.44 -8.77 -13.27
C ALA A 344 -2.75 -9.87 -12.45
N LYS A 345 -3.02 -9.93 -11.15
CA LYS A 345 -2.40 -10.92 -10.27
C LYS A 345 -3.45 -11.59 -9.38
N ASP A 346 -3.34 -12.91 -9.31
CA ASP A 346 -4.06 -13.73 -8.36
C ASP A 346 -3.49 -13.57 -6.94
N THR A 347 -4.37 -13.72 -5.95
CA THR A 347 -4.00 -13.97 -4.55
C THR A 347 -4.93 -15.05 -4.01
N HIS A 348 -4.37 -15.94 -3.19
CA HIS A 348 -5.05 -17.19 -2.83
C HIS A 348 -5.54 -17.95 -4.09
N GLU A 349 -6.46 -18.87 -3.97
CA GLU A 349 -6.91 -19.66 -5.14
C GLU A 349 -7.94 -18.93 -6.00
N HIS A 350 -8.72 -18.02 -5.43
CA HIS A 350 -9.97 -17.54 -6.02
C HIS A 350 -10.07 -16.04 -6.22
N THR A 351 -9.09 -15.24 -5.78
CA THR A 351 -9.17 -13.77 -5.86
C THR A 351 -8.28 -13.19 -6.95
N ILE A 352 -8.84 -12.42 -7.87
CA ILE A 352 -8.10 -11.55 -8.80
C ILE A 352 -7.92 -10.19 -8.13
N ARG A 353 -6.69 -9.66 -8.11
CA ARG A 353 -6.40 -8.29 -7.62
C ARG A 353 -6.16 -7.35 -8.78
N LEU A 354 -6.76 -6.15 -8.67
CA LEU A 354 -6.54 -5.06 -9.61
C LEU A 354 -6.19 -3.79 -8.84
N ALA A 355 -5.10 -3.17 -9.26
CA ALA A 355 -4.60 -1.91 -8.72
C ALA A 355 -3.91 -1.10 -9.85
N PRO A 356 -4.61 -0.69 -10.91
CA PRO A 356 -3.98 0.08 -11.97
C PRO A 356 -3.42 1.40 -11.45
N PRO A 357 -2.46 2.04 -12.15
CA PRO A 357 -1.97 3.36 -11.77
C PRO A 357 -3.08 4.38 -11.61
N LEU A 358 -2.94 5.30 -10.65
CA LEU A 358 -3.93 6.35 -10.36
C LEU A 358 -4.03 7.38 -11.49
N THR A 359 -3.12 7.32 -12.46
CA THR A 359 -3.09 8.17 -13.66
C THR A 359 -3.89 7.60 -14.82
N ILE A 360 -4.57 6.47 -14.63
CA ILE A 360 -5.40 5.84 -15.66
C ILE A 360 -6.51 6.79 -16.11
N THR A 361 -6.72 6.89 -17.42
CA THR A 361 -7.76 7.71 -18.05
C THR A 361 -9.10 6.97 -18.09
N ASP A 362 -10.20 7.71 -18.38
CA ASP A 362 -11.52 7.11 -18.58
C ASP A 362 -11.52 6.07 -19.70
N ALA A 363 -10.88 6.38 -20.84
CA ALA A 363 -10.80 5.48 -21.99
C ALA A 363 -10.02 4.18 -21.66
N GLU A 364 -8.95 4.28 -20.89
CA GLU A 364 -8.18 3.12 -20.43
C GLU A 364 -8.96 2.29 -19.40
N ALA A 365 -9.70 2.95 -18.52
CA ALA A 365 -10.58 2.27 -17.56
C ALA A 365 -11.71 1.52 -18.24
N ASP A 366 -12.35 2.12 -19.25
CA ASP A 366 -13.39 1.48 -20.05
C ASP A 366 -12.83 0.28 -20.83
N TRP A 367 -11.63 0.44 -21.40
CA TRP A 367 -10.94 -0.64 -22.09
C TRP A 367 -10.59 -1.79 -21.12
N LEU A 368 -10.13 -1.49 -19.91
CA LEU A 368 -9.86 -2.48 -18.87
C LEU A 368 -11.14 -3.22 -18.47
N LEU A 369 -12.23 -2.49 -18.24
CA LEU A 369 -13.53 -3.06 -17.88
C LEU A 369 -14.05 -4.02 -18.96
N ASP A 370 -13.97 -3.63 -20.23
CA ASP A 370 -14.39 -4.49 -21.36
C ASP A 370 -13.61 -5.83 -21.36
N ARG A 371 -12.30 -5.80 -21.15
CA ARG A 371 -11.47 -7.01 -21.08
C ARG A 371 -11.79 -7.88 -19.86
N LEU A 372 -12.02 -7.25 -18.71
CA LEU A 372 -12.47 -7.96 -17.50
C LEU A 372 -13.78 -8.69 -17.74
N LEU A 373 -14.79 -7.99 -18.27
CA LEU A 373 -16.12 -8.57 -18.55
C LEU A 373 -16.05 -9.69 -19.59
N GLY A 374 -15.20 -9.54 -20.61
CA GLY A 374 -14.95 -10.57 -21.61
C GLY A 374 -14.36 -11.87 -21.03
N VAL A 375 -13.48 -11.76 -20.02
CA VAL A 375 -12.88 -12.92 -19.35
C VAL A 375 -13.81 -13.52 -18.30
N LEU A 376 -14.61 -12.70 -17.63
CA LEU A 376 -15.53 -13.09 -16.55
C LEU A 376 -16.90 -13.60 -17.06
N GLY A 377 -17.11 -13.68 -18.40
CA GLY A 377 -18.30 -14.30 -18.98
C GLY A 377 -19.59 -13.49 -18.77
N ALA A 378 -19.52 -12.15 -18.71
CA ALA A 378 -20.71 -11.31 -18.65
C ALA A 378 -21.51 -11.42 -19.95
N ALA A 379 -22.82 -11.64 -19.84
CA ALA A 379 -23.74 -11.68 -20.97
C ALA A 379 -23.94 -10.28 -21.55
N GLN A 380 -23.26 -9.95 -22.60
CA GLN A 380 -23.12 -8.71 -23.38
C GLN A 380 -22.20 -7.64 -22.77
N PRO A 381 -21.17 -7.21 -23.53
CA PRO A 381 -20.49 -5.96 -23.22
C PRO A 381 -21.53 -4.83 -23.32
N LEU A 382 -21.58 -3.97 -22.30
CA LEU A 382 -22.23 -2.66 -22.42
C LEU A 382 -21.77 -2.06 -23.75
N ARG A 383 -22.70 -1.79 -24.68
CA ARG A 383 -22.43 -1.07 -25.93
C ARG A 383 -21.99 0.35 -25.57
N LEU A 384 -20.77 0.50 -25.11
CA LEU A 384 -20.04 1.76 -25.21
C LEU A 384 -19.76 1.91 -26.70
N ALA A 385 -20.24 2.96 -27.30
CA ALA A 385 -20.27 3.26 -28.73
C ALA A 385 -19.17 2.59 -29.56
N GLN A 386 -19.57 1.85 -30.58
CA GLN A 386 -18.77 1.08 -31.53
C GLN A 386 -17.35 1.66 -31.74
N ALA A 387 -16.37 1.17 -31.01
CA ALA A 387 -14.99 1.17 -31.45
C ALA A 387 -14.70 -0.30 -31.78
N GLY A 388 -14.54 -0.60 -33.07
CA GLY A 388 -14.12 -1.90 -33.58
C GLY A 388 -12.90 -2.40 -32.83
N ALA A 389 -12.46 -3.65 -32.99
CA ALA A 389 -11.31 -4.28 -32.34
C ALA A 389 -10.15 -3.26 -32.19
N ALA A 390 -10.30 -2.37 -31.22
CA ALA A 390 -9.53 -1.16 -31.10
C ALA A 390 -8.16 -1.58 -30.54
N SER A 391 -7.14 -1.26 -31.28
CA SER A 391 -5.79 -1.16 -30.77
C SER A 391 -5.84 -0.42 -29.43
N PRO A 392 -5.04 -0.80 -28.43
CA PRO A 392 -5.01 -0.10 -27.15
C PRO A 392 -4.85 1.41 -27.36
N PRO A 393 -5.58 2.25 -26.61
CA PRO A 393 -5.49 3.71 -26.76
C PRO A 393 -4.00 4.14 -26.67
N ARG A 394 -3.65 5.15 -27.46
CA ARG A 394 -2.28 5.71 -27.35
C ARG A 394 -2.09 6.26 -25.96
N PRO A 395 -0.87 6.11 -25.37
CA PRO A 395 -0.60 6.72 -24.08
C PRO A 395 -0.90 8.21 -24.16
N ALA A 396 -1.53 8.75 -23.10
CA ALA A 396 -1.66 10.18 -22.96
C ALA A 396 -0.24 10.75 -23.00
N SER A 397 0.08 11.56 -24.02
CA SER A 397 1.34 12.29 -24.03
C SER A 397 1.25 13.31 -22.90
N PHE A 398 2.09 13.17 -21.89
CA PHE A 398 2.30 14.27 -20.97
C PHE A 398 2.88 15.41 -21.79
N ALA A 399 2.09 16.48 -21.99
CA ALA A 399 2.60 17.70 -22.62
C ALA A 399 3.81 18.17 -21.80
N ALA A 400 4.89 18.49 -22.50
CA ALA A 400 6.16 18.94 -21.93
C ALA A 400 6.00 20.27 -21.19
#